data_4d7f71a56582b597e874d8902b0ad451
#
_entry.id   4d7f71a56582b597e874d8902b0ad451
#
_cell.length_a   1.000
_cell.length_b   1.000
_cell.length_c   1.000
_cell.angle_alpha   90.00
_cell.angle_beta   90.00
_cell.angle_gamma   90.00
#
_symmetry.space_group_name_H-M   'P 1'
#
loop_
_entity.id
_entity.type
_entity.pdbx_description
1 polymer ?
#
loop_
_entity_poly.entity_id
_entity_poly.type
_entity_poly.pdbx_seq_one_letter_code
_entity_poly.pdbx_strand_id
1 'polypeptide(L)'
;MAAGDTQITIAGNLVEDPELRFTPAGQPVARFRVASTPRYLDKNTNEWKDGDSLFLTCNVWRQAAENVAESLTRGMRVIVSGRLRQRSYETKEGEKRTVYEVEVDDVGPSLRNASAKVNKVARSGSGDGGGFGGGQRGSGGPGGGRPSGGQGNSGSGGSGGSGGGESDPWATDTSGGGYSDEPPF
;
A
#
# COMPACT_ATOMS: atom_id res chain seq x y z
N MET A 1 12.40 1.38 15.76
CA MET A 1 13.22 0.24 15.28
C MET A 1 14.38 0.09 16.22
N ALA A 2 14.59 -1.11 16.78
CA ALA A 2 15.79 -1.39 17.56
C ALA A 2 16.98 -1.58 16.60
N ALA A 3 18.16 -1.10 16.98
CA ALA A 3 19.38 -1.37 16.22
C ALA A 3 19.67 -2.88 16.24
N GLY A 4 19.88 -3.49 15.07
CA GLY A 4 20.17 -4.92 14.94
C GLY A 4 18.98 -5.83 14.66
N ASP A 5 17.76 -5.29 14.43
CA ASP A 5 16.62 -6.10 13.97
C ASP A 5 16.90 -6.67 12.58
N THR A 6 16.65 -7.98 12.40
CA THR A 6 16.77 -8.64 11.09
C THR A 6 15.54 -8.35 10.26
N GLN A 7 15.67 -7.46 9.29
CA GLN A 7 14.61 -7.13 8.35
C GLN A 7 14.55 -8.18 7.23
N ILE A 8 13.34 -8.64 6.92
CA ILE A 8 13.09 -9.53 5.80
C ILE A 8 11.87 -9.08 4.99
N THR A 9 11.87 -9.43 3.72
CA THR A 9 10.70 -9.33 2.86
C THR A 9 10.45 -10.68 2.23
N ILE A 10 9.22 -11.17 2.35
CA ILE A 10 8.78 -12.45 1.78
C ILE A 10 7.58 -12.24 0.87
N ALA A 11 7.58 -12.91 -0.28
CA ALA A 11 6.42 -13.01 -1.14
C ALA A 11 5.96 -14.47 -1.23
N GLY A 12 4.69 -14.71 -0.95
CA GLY A 12 4.14 -16.06 -0.93
C GLY A 12 2.62 -16.05 -0.89
N ASN A 13 2.04 -17.22 -0.70
CA ASN A 13 0.60 -17.40 -0.64
C ASN A 13 0.14 -17.65 0.80
N LEU A 14 -1.00 -17.08 1.18
CA LEU A 14 -1.64 -17.36 2.45
C LEU A 14 -2.09 -18.82 2.50
N VAL A 15 -1.68 -19.52 3.55
CA VAL A 15 -2.02 -20.94 3.78
C VAL A 15 -3.43 -21.08 4.34
N GLU A 16 -3.84 -20.10 5.12
CA GLU A 16 -5.11 -20.01 5.83
C GLU A 16 -5.59 -18.55 5.90
N ASP A 17 -6.85 -18.35 6.25
CA ASP A 17 -7.38 -17.00 6.48
C ASP A 17 -6.68 -16.36 7.68
N PRO A 18 -6.40 -15.04 7.66
CA PRO A 18 -5.85 -14.33 8.81
C PRO A 18 -6.77 -14.43 10.04
N GLU A 19 -6.22 -14.87 11.15
CA GLU A 19 -6.95 -14.98 12.42
C GLU A 19 -6.78 -13.67 13.20
N LEU A 20 -7.87 -12.91 13.37
CA LEU A 20 -7.91 -11.71 14.19
C LEU A 20 -8.22 -12.07 15.63
N ARG A 21 -7.38 -11.61 16.55
CA ARG A 21 -7.57 -11.76 18.00
C ARG A 21 -7.36 -10.43 18.69
N PHE A 22 -7.89 -10.29 19.89
CA PHE A 22 -7.65 -9.14 20.76
C PHE A 22 -6.86 -9.57 21.98
N THR A 23 -5.83 -8.80 22.29
CA THR A 23 -5.07 -9.01 23.53
C THR A 23 -5.92 -8.62 24.74
N PRO A 24 -5.54 -9.04 25.97
CA PRO A 24 -6.22 -8.59 27.20
C PRO A 24 -6.28 -7.07 27.37
N ALA A 25 -5.33 -6.36 26.74
CA ALA A 25 -5.32 -4.89 26.69
C ALA A 25 -6.19 -4.30 25.56
N GLY A 26 -6.98 -5.14 24.85
CA GLY A 26 -7.88 -4.72 23.78
C GLY A 26 -7.19 -4.36 22.46
N GLN A 27 -5.92 -4.68 22.30
CA GLN A 27 -5.23 -4.39 21.02
C GLN A 27 -5.46 -5.53 20.02
N PRO A 28 -5.88 -5.22 18.78
CA PRO A 28 -6.04 -6.22 17.73
C PRO A 28 -4.68 -6.72 17.24
N VAL A 29 -4.59 -8.03 17.02
CA VAL A 29 -3.47 -8.71 16.39
C VAL A 29 -4.02 -9.74 15.40
N ALA A 30 -3.56 -9.71 14.16
CA ALA A 30 -3.87 -10.73 13.18
C ALA A 30 -2.66 -11.63 12.96
N ARG A 31 -2.93 -12.93 13.01
CA ARG A 31 -1.94 -13.98 12.75
C ARG A 31 -2.30 -14.71 11.47
N PHE A 32 -1.33 -14.89 10.60
CA PHE A 32 -1.48 -15.65 9.37
C PHE A 32 -0.17 -16.35 9.00
N ARG A 33 -0.27 -17.33 8.10
CA ARG A 33 0.87 -18.11 7.65
C ARG A 33 1.07 -17.95 6.15
N VAL A 34 2.31 -17.65 5.75
CA VAL A 34 2.70 -17.48 4.35
C VAL A 34 3.58 -18.64 3.92
N ALA A 35 3.25 -19.24 2.78
CA ALA A 35 4.07 -20.23 2.09
C ALA A 35 4.78 -19.57 0.90
N SER A 36 6.11 -19.56 0.91
CA SER A 36 6.93 -19.13 -0.20
C SER A 36 7.59 -20.35 -0.82
N THR A 37 7.18 -20.70 -2.05
CA THR A 37 7.68 -21.86 -2.78
C THR A 37 8.51 -21.39 -3.96
N PRO A 38 9.83 -21.63 -3.97
CA PRO A 38 10.66 -21.33 -5.13
C PRO A 38 10.33 -22.30 -6.26
N ARG A 39 10.41 -21.81 -7.50
CA ARG A 39 10.30 -22.67 -8.68
C ARG A 39 11.62 -22.65 -9.44
N TYR A 40 12.05 -23.79 -9.89
CA TYR A 40 13.25 -23.97 -10.70
C TYR A 40 12.98 -24.81 -11.94
N LEU A 41 13.74 -24.53 -13.00
CA LEU A 41 13.67 -25.30 -14.22
C LEU A 41 14.57 -26.53 -14.08
N ASP A 42 13.98 -27.73 -14.15
CA ASP A 42 14.75 -28.96 -14.21
C ASP A 42 15.35 -29.10 -15.63
N LYS A 43 16.67 -28.99 -15.71
CA LYS A 43 17.41 -29.01 -16.97
C LYS A 43 17.34 -30.36 -17.70
N ASN A 44 17.03 -31.47 -16.99
CA ASN A 44 16.94 -32.80 -17.58
C ASN A 44 15.58 -33.02 -18.24
N THR A 45 14.50 -32.55 -17.61
CA THR A 45 13.13 -32.72 -18.11
C THR A 45 12.61 -31.48 -18.82
N ASN A 46 13.32 -30.37 -18.73
CA ASN A 46 12.91 -29.02 -19.21
C ASN A 46 11.54 -28.59 -18.67
N GLU A 47 11.21 -29.01 -17.45
CA GLU A 47 9.96 -28.72 -16.78
C GLU A 47 10.21 -27.84 -15.55
N TRP A 48 9.24 -26.97 -15.23
CA TRP A 48 9.25 -26.18 -14.01
C TRP A 48 8.79 -27.03 -12.83
N LYS A 49 9.67 -27.19 -11.84
CA LYS A 49 9.38 -27.90 -10.58
C LYS A 49 9.32 -26.95 -9.41
N ASP A 50 8.46 -27.25 -8.45
CA ASP A 50 8.40 -26.56 -7.18
C ASP A 50 9.48 -27.11 -6.26
N GLY A 51 10.20 -26.21 -5.60
CA GLY A 51 11.16 -26.55 -4.56
C GLY A 51 10.51 -26.62 -3.18
N ASP A 52 11.35 -26.70 -2.14
CA ASP A 52 10.89 -26.75 -0.76
C ASP A 52 10.23 -25.44 -0.36
N SER A 53 9.03 -25.54 0.17
CA SER A 53 8.27 -24.38 0.62
C SER A 53 8.76 -23.88 1.98
N LEU A 54 9.08 -22.60 2.06
CA LEU A 54 9.32 -21.90 3.33
C LEU A 54 7.98 -21.44 3.90
N PHE A 55 7.71 -21.82 5.14
CA PHE A 55 6.52 -21.39 5.87
C PHE A 55 6.92 -20.43 6.99
N LEU A 56 6.36 -19.23 6.97
CA LEU A 56 6.56 -18.25 8.04
C LEU A 56 5.22 -17.83 8.64
N THR A 57 5.18 -17.78 9.96
CA THR A 57 4.07 -17.19 10.71
C THR A 57 4.29 -15.69 10.82
N CYS A 58 3.29 -14.92 10.45
CA CYS A 58 3.31 -13.47 10.44
C CYS A 58 2.30 -12.94 11.47
N ASN A 59 2.74 -11.96 12.27
CA ASN A 59 1.91 -11.28 13.25
C ASN A 59 1.89 -9.80 12.93
N VAL A 60 0.71 -9.24 12.72
CA VAL A 60 0.48 -7.82 12.45
C VAL A 60 -0.40 -7.22 13.52
N TRP A 61 -0.15 -5.97 13.92
CA TRP A 61 -0.73 -5.35 15.09
C TRP A 61 -1.59 -4.13 14.75
N ARG A 62 -2.51 -3.79 15.66
CA ARG A 62 -3.33 -2.58 15.64
C ARG A 62 -4.24 -2.51 14.41
N GLN A 63 -4.47 -1.31 13.88
CA GLN A 63 -5.36 -1.09 12.73
C GLN A 63 -4.99 -1.94 11.50
N ALA A 64 -3.70 -2.18 11.27
CA ALA A 64 -3.27 -3.06 10.18
C ALA A 64 -3.75 -4.50 10.35
N ALA A 65 -3.92 -4.98 11.59
CA ALA A 65 -4.46 -6.31 11.85
C ALA A 65 -5.92 -6.46 11.40
N GLU A 66 -6.75 -5.46 11.71
CA GLU A 66 -8.15 -5.42 11.27
C GLU A 66 -8.24 -5.34 9.75
N ASN A 67 -7.45 -4.46 9.13
CA ASN A 67 -7.43 -4.32 7.68
C ASN A 67 -7.00 -5.62 6.98
N VAL A 68 -6.02 -6.33 7.52
CA VAL A 68 -5.55 -7.62 6.99
C VAL A 68 -6.65 -8.67 7.09
N ALA A 69 -7.31 -8.79 8.23
CA ALA A 69 -8.38 -9.75 8.44
C ALA A 69 -9.59 -9.49 7.53
N GLU A 70 -9.87 -8.23 7.20
CA GLU A 70 -10.94 -7.85 6.30
C GLU A 70 -10.58 -8.06 4.82
N SER A 71 -9.32 -7.85 4.45
CA SER A 71 -8.90 -7.74 3.05
C SER A 71 -8.26 -8.99 2.47
N LEU A 72 -7.60 -9.81 3.30
CA LEU A 72 -6.83 -10.95 2.85
C LEU A 72 -7.51 -12.27 3.17
N THR A 73 -7.45 -13.21 2.23
CA THR A 73 -8.02 -14.55 2.39
C THR A 73 -7.01 -15.63 1.97
N ARG A 74 -7.28 -16.86 2.40
CA ARG A 74 -6.50 -18.05 2.02
C ARG A 74 -6.27 -18.10 0.50
N GLY A 75 -5.05 -18.45 0.11
CA GLY A 75 -4.65 -18.59 -1.29
C GLY A 75 -4.18 -17.28 -1.94
N MET A 76 -4.52 -16.13 -1.37
CA MET A 76 -4.02 -14.86 -1.91
C MET A 76 -2.50 -14.78 -1.83
N ARG A 77 -1.89 -14.26 -2.90
CA ARG A 77 -0.47 -13.96 -2.92
C ARG A 77 -0.25 -12.59 -2.29
N VAL A 78 0.66 -12.56 -1.31
CA VAL A 78 0.99 -11.35 -0.53
C VAL A 78 2.48 -11.07 -0.56
N ILE A 79 2.83 -9.81 -0.32
CA ILE A 79 4.18 -9.35 -0.02
C ILE A 79 4.15 -8.87 1.43
N VAL A 80 5.03 -9.40 2.25
CA VAL A 80 5.14 -9.09 3.68
C VAL A 80 6.54 -8.58 3.95
N SER A 81 6.64 -7.42 4.57
CA SER A 81 7.89 -6.86 5.08
C SER A 81 7.81 -6.72 6.59
N GLY A 82 8.88 -7.08 7.28
CA GLY A 82 8.90 -7.05 8.73
C GLY A 82 10.19 -7.58 9.32
N ARG A 83 10.18 -7.75 10.63
CA ARG A 83 11.31 -8.18 11.42
C ARG A 83 11.20 -9.65 11.74
N LEU A 84 12.24 -10.41 11.42
CA LEU A 84 12.33 -11.83 11.77
C LEU A 84 12.63 -11.94 13.28
N ARG A 85 11.77 -12.66 13.99
CA ARG A 85 11.89 -12.95 15.40
C ARG A 85 12.05 -14.43 15.61
N GLN A 86 13.03 -14.81 16.44
CA GLN A 86 13.18 -16.16 16.94
C GLN A 86 12.56 -16.26 18.32
N ARG A 87 11.70 -17.24 18.51
CA ARG A 87 11.13 -17.58 19.83
C ARG A 87 11.45 -19.02 20.14
N SER A 88 11.94 -19.25 21.35
CA SER A 88 12.13 -20.60 21.87
C SER A 88 11.16 -20.83 23.01
N TYR A 89 10.50 -21.97 22.99
CA TYR A 89 9.61 -22.40 24.06
C TYR A 89 9.84 -23.88 24.37
N GLU A 90 9.55 -24.25 25.58
CA GLU A 90 9.62 -25.63 26.04
C GLU A 90 8.23 -26.27 25.93
N THR A 91 8.18 -27.44 25.30
CA THR A 91 6.94 -28.23 25.21
C THR A 91 6.62 -28.84 26.57
N LYS A 92 5.39 -29.34 26.75
CA LYS A 92 4.98 -30.06 27.96
C LYS A 92 5.82 -31.31 28.23
N GLU A 93 6.51 -31.80 27.20
CA GLU A 93 7.40 -32.97 27.25
C GLU A 93 8.86 -32.61 27.55
N GLY A 94 9.16 -31.31 27.82
CA GLY A 94 10.49 -30.82 28.15
C GLY A 94 11.39 -30.55 26.93
N GLU A 95 10.86 -30.67 25.69
CA GLU A 95 11.62 -30.37 24.49
C GLU A 95 11.66 -28.85 24.21
N LYS A 96 12.87 -28.32 23.98
CA LYS A 96 13.04 -26.94 23.51
C LYS A 96 12.77 -26.86 22.00
N ARG A 97 11.75 -26.10 21.62
CA ARG A 97 11.45 -25.82 20.22
C ARG A 97 11.70 -24.36 19.88
N THR A 98 12.33 -24.16 18.74
CA THR A 98 12.56 -22.83 18.19
C THR A 98 11.64 -22.61 17.02
N VAL A 99 10.92 -21.49 17.03
CA VAL A 99 10.06 -21.04 15.94
C VAL A 99 10.52 -19.67 15.45
N TYR A 100 10.35 -19.46 14.15
CA TYR A 100 10.63 -18.18 13.51
C TYR A 100 9.30 -17.55 13.12
N GLU A 101 9.12 -16.30 13.53
CA GLU A 101 7.93 -15.51 13.26
C GLU A 101 8.36 -14.16 12.66
N VAL A 102 7.49 -13.58 11.85
CA VAL A 102 7.70 -12.23 11.31
C VAL A 102 6.79 -11.27 12.06
N GLU A 103 7.38 -10.30 12.71
CA GLU A 103 6.66 -9.14 13.21
C GLU A 103 6.51 -8.15 12.06
N VAL A 104 5.29 -8.07 11.54
CA VAL A 104 5.00 -7.39 10.27
C VAL A 104 5.00 -5.88 10.45
N ASP A 105 5.80 -5.19 9.64
CA ASP A 105 5.78 -3.73 9.54
C ASP A 105 4.83 -3.29 8.41
N ASP A 106 4.82 -4.03 7.27
CA ASP A 106 3.95 -3.75 6.13
C ASP A 106 3.52 -5.04 5.41
N VAL A 107 2.29 -5.06 4.89
CA VAL A 107 1.74 -6.19 4.13
C VAL A 107 0.72 -5.73 3.12
N GLY A 108 0.72 -6.36 1.97
CA GLY A 108 -0.26 -6.08 0.93
C GLY A 108 -0.42 -7.23 -0.06
N PRO A 109 -1.49 -7.23 -0.86
CA PRO A 109 -1.66 -8.20 -1.93
C PRO A 109 -0.61 -7.98 -3.01
N SER A 110 -0.08 -9.08 -3.55
CA SER A 110 0.81 -9.05 -4.70
C SER A 110 0.00 -8.87 -5.98
N LEU A 111 0.27 -7.81 -6.73
CA LEU A 111 -0.43 -7.51 -7.99
C LEU A 111 0.17 -8.24 -9.20
N ARG A 112 1.08 -9.18 -8.99
CA ARG A 112 1.71 -9.93 -10.08
C ARG A 112 0.70 -10.68 -10.97
N ASN A 113 -0.34 -11.27 -10.33
CA ASN A 113 -1.35 -12.08 -11.01
C ASN A 113 -2.78 -11.68 -10.59
N ALA A 114 -2.94 -10.51 -9.98
CA ALA A 114 -4.22 -10.02 -9.49
C ALA A 114 -4.27 -8.49 -9.55
N SER A 115 -5.46 -7.92 -9.48
CA SER A 115 -5.69 -6.50 -9.27
C SER A 115 -6.34 -6.27 -7.90
N ALA A 116 -6.13 -5.10 -7.32
CA ALA A 116 -6.75 -4.72 -6.06
C ALA A 116 -7.32 -3.30 -6.14
N LYS A 117 -8.45 -3.08 -5.47
CA LYS A 117 -9.02 -1.76 -5.23
C LYS A 117 -8.72 -1.38 -3.78
N VAL A 118 -8.20 -0.19 -3.57
CA VAL A 118 -7.83 0.29 -2.23
C VAL A 118 -8.88 1.26 -1.73
N ASN A 119 -9.47 0.94 -0.56
CA ASN A 119 -10.32 1.83 0.19
C ASN A 119 -9.52 2.44 1.33
N LYS A 120 -9.45 3.78 1.39
CA LYS A 120 -8.78 4.46 2.49
C LYS A 120 -9.62 4.35 3.75
N VAL A 121 -9.05 3.80 4.81
CA VAL A 121 -9.64 3.82 6.15
C VAL A 121 -9.30 5.16 6.78
N ALA A 122 -10.31 5.91 7.24
CA ALA A 122 -10.09 7.14 7.99
C ALA A 122 -9.32 6.79 9.27
N ARG A 123 -8.18 7.45 9.50
CA ARG A 123 -7.49 7.33 10.78
C ARG A 123 -8.43 7.87 11.86
N SER A 124 -8.94 7.01 12.71
CA SER A 124 -9.51 7.40 14.00
C SER A 124 -8.36 7.85 14.91
N GLY A 125 -7.80 8.99 14.61
CA GLY A 125 -6.72 9.61 15.35
C GLY A 125 -7.23 10.91 15.85
N SER A 126 -7.19 11.06 17.17
CA SER A 126 -7.32 12.24 18.00
C SER A 126 -7.33 13.54 17.20
N GLY A 127 -8.50 14.19 17.23
CA GLY A 127 -8.64 15.52 16.73
C GLY A 127 -7.66 16.45 17.46
N ASP A 128 -6.78 17.05 16.72
CA ASP A 128 -6.33 18.37 17.04
C ASP A 128 -6.99 19.30 16.02
N GLY A 129 -8.00 20.01 16.54
CA GLY A 129 -8.79 20.97 15.82
C GLY A 129 -7.96 22.20 15.50
N GLY A 130 -7.46 22.25 14.28
CA GLY A 130 -6.99 23.49 13.67
C GLY A 130 -8.09 24.08 12.79
N GLY A 131 -9.19 24.51 13.39
CA GLY A 131 -10.22 25.28 12.72
C GLY A 131 -9.73 26.70 12.43
N PHE A 132 -9.25 26.94 11.22
CA PHE A 132 -9.19 28.29 10.70
C PHE A 132 -10.60 28.70 10.25
N GLY A 133 -11.39 29.16 11.21
CA GLY A 133 -12.64 29.86 10.98
C GLY A 133 -12.40 31.25 10.41
N GLY A 134 -12.53 31.40 9.11
CA GLY A 134 -12.69 32.67 8.45
C GLY A 134 -14.05 33.27 8.83
N GLY A 135 -14.06 34.14 9.81
CA GLY A 135 -15.23 34.89 10.21
C GLY A 135 -15.64 35.87 9.13
N GLN A 136 -16.74 35.63 8.49
CA GLN A 136 -17.46 36.65 7.70
C GLN A 136 -18.56 37.25 8.55
N ARG A 137 -18.29 38.43 9.07
CA ARG A 137 -19.31 39.31 9.66
C ARG A 137 -20.08 39.96 8.52
N GLY A 138 -21.29 39.56 8.31
CA GLY A 138 -22.28 40.29 7.52
C GLY A 138 -23.19 41.07 8.47
N SER A 139 -23.12 42.37 8.44
CA SER A 139 -24.08 43.27 9.07
C SER A 139 -24.99 43.84 8.01
N GLY A 140 -26.28 43.80 8.30
CA GLY A 140 -27.39 44.02 7.41
C GLY A 140 -27.66 45.46 6.99
N GLY A 141 -28.71 45.59 6.18
CA GLY A 141 -29.48 46.79 5.94
C GLY A 141 -30.08 46.85 4.55
N PRO A 142 -31.39 47.11 4.43
CA PRO A 142 -32.14 46.97 3.19
C PRO A 142 -32.31 48.32 2.48
N GLY A 143 -32.45 48.29 1.16
CA GLY A 143 -32.91 49.47 0.43
C GLY A 143 -32.64 49.44 -1.04
N GLY A 144 -33.60 49.12 -1.82
CA GLY A 144 -34.37 49.91 -2.79
C GLY A 144 -33.63 50.33 -4.06
N GLY A 145 -34.19 49.98 -5.22
CA GLY A 145 -34.03 50.82 -6.40
C GLY A 145 -33.55 50.10 -7.68
N ARG A 146 -34.48 49.67 -8.51
CA ARG A 146 -34.38 49.56 -9.97
C ARG A 146 -34.48 50.95 -10.62
N PRO A 147 -34.31 51.20 -11.96
CA PRO A 147 -33.87 50.37 -13.06
C PRO A 147 -32.99 51.10 -14.09
N SER A 148 -32.78 50.42 -15.20
CA SER A 148 -32.63 50.99 -16.55
C SER A 148 -31.25 51.06 -17.20
N GLY A 149 -31.05 50.28 -18.27
CA GLY A 149 -30.87 50.85 -19.62
C GLY A 149 -29.48 50.88 -20.19
N GLY A 150 -29.33 50.32 -21.39
CA GLY A 150 -28.39 50.76 -22.41
C GLY A 150 -27.24 49.78 -22.70
N GLN A 151 -27.36 48.89 -23.62
CA GLN A 151 -27.08 48.99 -25.06
C GLN A 151 -25.67 49.46 -25.44
N GLY A 152 -24.92 48.57 -26.10
CA GLY A 152 -24.04 49.01 -27.20
C GLY A 152 -22.60 48.58 -27.16
N ASN A 153 -22.34 47.77 -28.09
CA ASN A 153 -21.26 47.89 -29.12
C ASN A 153 -19.98 47.10 -28.94
N SER A 154 -19.84 46.29 -29.95
CA SER A 154 -18.70 45.73 -30.70
C SER A 154 -17.31 46.36 -30.51
N GLY A 155 -16.29 45.47 -30.58
CA GLY A 155 -14.92 45.82 -30.88
C GLY A 155 -13.91 44.72 -30.60
N SER A 156 -13.70 43.89 -31.55
CA SER A 156 -12.46 43.53 -32.23
C SER A 156 -11.14 43.70 -31.48
N GLY A 157 -10.36 42.61 -31.43
CA GLY A 157 -8.90 42.74 -31.63
C GLY A 157 -8.02 42.18 -30.53
N GLY A 158 -7.23 41.17 -30.89
CA GLY A 158 -5.82 41.17 -30.57
C GLY A 158 -5.33 40.16 -29.53
N SER A 159 -4.90 39.06 -30.03
CA SER A 159 -3.60 38.40 -29.81
C SER A 159 -2.92 38.37 -28.45
N GLY A 160 -2.52 37.15 -28.06
CA GLY A 160 -1.25 36.92 -27.43
C GLY A 160 -1.30 36.65 -25.91
N GLY A 161 -1.08 35.43 -25.53
CA GLY A 161 -0.82 35.09 -24.16
C GLY A 161 -0.48 33.62 -24.00
N SER A 162 0.79 33.34 -24.11
CA SER A 162 1.47 32.12 -23.81
C SER A 162 0.97 31.44 -22.56
N GLY A 163 0.32 30.30 -22.74
CA GLY A 163 0.11 29.33 -21.66
C GLY A 163 1.39 28.56 -21.42
N GLY A 164 1.94 28.67 -20.24
CA GLY A 164 2.98 27.81 -19.74
C GLY A 164 2.47 26.38 -19.63
N GLY A 165 2.91 25.51 -20.55
CA GLY A 165 2.73 24.08 -20.41
C GLY A 165 3.69 23.59 -19.34
N GLU A 166 3.13 23.02 -18.31
CA GLU A 166 3.88 22.14 -17.41
C GLU A 166 4.40 20.99 -18.27
N SER A 167 5.73 20.94 -18.43
CA SER A 167 6.43 19.87 -19.07
C SER A 167 6.28 18.61 -18.22
N ASP A 168 5.57 17.63 -18.74
CA ASP A 168 5.47 16.29 -18.18
C ASP A 168 6.89 15.66 -18.14
N PRO A 169 7.45 15.38 -16.95
CA PRO A 169 8.79 14.81 -16.82
C PRO A 169 8.93 13.40 -17.40
N TRP A 170 7.85 12.79 -17.89
CA TRP A 170 7.82 11.47 -18.51
C TRP A 170 7.53 11.48 -20.00
N ALA A 171 7.41 12.67 -20.63
CA ALA A 171 7.31 12.78 -22.07
C ALA A 171 8.66 12.48 -22.72
N THR A 172 8.83 11.27 -23.19
CA THR A 172 9.95 10.88 -24.04
C THR A 172 9.80 11.55 -25.40
N ASP A 173 10.69 12.50 -25.69
CA ASP A 173 10.89 13.10 -27.01
C ASP A 173 11.25 12.00 -28.01
N THR A 174 10.30 11.63 -28.84
CA THR A 174 10.53 10.78 -30.01
C THR A 174 10.95 11.66 -31.22
N SER A 175 12.17 12.13 -31.19
CA SER A 175 12.78 12.67 -32.39
C SER A 175 14.27 12.24 -32.52
N GLY A 176 14.48 11.24 -33.37
CA GLY A 176 15.68 11.06 -34.11
C GLY A 176 16.83 10.30 -33.46
N GLY A 177 17.14 9.13 -33.97
CA GLY A 177 18.44 8.51 -33.84
C GLY A 177 18.37 7.01 -33.58
N GLY A 178 18.46 6.22 -34.66
CA GLY A 178 18.59 4.77 -34.58
C GLY A 178 19.85 4.38 -33.84
N TYR A 179 19.65 3.56 -32.81
CA TYR A 179 20.68 2.68 -32.29
C TYR A 179 20.08 1.27 -32.30
N SER A 180 20.68 0.44 -33.11
CA SER A 180 20.53 -1.00 -33.04
C SER A 180 21.27 -1.46 -31.78
N ASP A 181 20.54 -1.80 -30.73
CA ASP A 181 21.09 -2.46 -29.56
C ASP A 181 20.73 -3.93 -29.65
N GLU A 182 21.61 -4.66 -30.30
CA GLU A 182 21.69 -6.11 -30.24
C GLU A 182 22.51 -6.44 -29.00
N PRO A 183 21.97 -7.14 -27.98
CA PRO A 183 22.77 -7.52 -26.82
C PRO A 183 23.81 -8.58 -27.22
N PRO A 184 25.04 -8.47 -26.70
CA PRO A 184 26.10 -9.43 -27.02
C PRO A 184 25.97 -10.69 -26.15
N PHE A 185 25.19 -11.66 -26.58
CA PHE A 185 25.34 -13.16 -26.39
C PHE A 185 24.11 -13.91 -26.83
#